data_18759965eab280c70cca843c6a549d3a
#
_entry.id   18759965eab280c70cca843c6a549d3a
#
_cell.length_a   1.000
_cell.length_b   1.000
_cell.length_c   1.000
_cell.angle_alpha   90.00
_cell.angle_beta   90.00
_cell.angle_gamma   90.00
#
_symmetry.space_group_name_H-M   'P 1'
#
loop_
_entity.id
_entity.type
_entity.pdbx_description
1 polymer ?
#
loop_
_entity_poly.entity_id
_entity_poly.type
_entity_poly.pdbx_seq_one_letter_code
_entity_poly.pdbx_strand_id
1 'polypeptide(L)'
;MNQDIVMRTDALSVGYKDKTVLKDIFLSVRKGKMICLLGPNGAGKSTVLHTLARLLAPLGGSVVMEGRELATIRAGELAKKISVVLTGNDLPGLTTVSELVAMGRSPYTGFFGRLTSKDEELIEQSLRDVGAYDLRDRYCSELSDGEKQKIMIARALVQQPQLILLDEPTSHLDVSRKVEVMRILNRLAAEHGIAVVMSMHDIDLAVKCSDFIVLVKNGEVIAAGSPDEVIKPGVIDSLYDLRGASYDEQTGAVELAGGESRDMFIFGRAGTASNIMRAAVRLGYGVGFGVAESYDIDAHTAKAVCIDRFINISDGPAPDSLYDEAANAALGYRFVVDSGFPDADGGRLSAAMDESEKKGLRVIRRGEYSSLEELINIIKKQ
;
A
#
# COMPACT_ATOMS: atom_id res chain seq x y z
N MET A 1 6.43 -24.94 22.32
CA MET A 1 7.14 -24.08 21.32
C MET A 1 6.21 -23.97 20.11
N ASN A 2 5.95 -22.75 19.63
CA ASN A 2 5.03 -22.52 18.50
C ASN A 2 5.69 -23.07 17.22
N GLN A 3 5.27 -24.22 16.74
CA GLN A 3 5.87 -24.96 15.60
C GLN A 3 5.80 -24.17 14.26
N ASP A 4 5.08 -23.04 14.23
CA ASP A 4 4.85 -22.25 13.03
C ASP A 4 5.82 -21.05 12.82
N ILE A 5 6.69 -20.76 13.82
CA ILE A 5 7.63 -19.65 13.70
C ILE A 5 8.90 -20.11 12.96
N VAL A 6 9.10 -19.58 11.76
CA VAL A 6 10.28 -19.81 10.91
C VAL A 6 11.46 -18.98 11.40
N MET A 7 11.21 -17.70 11.69
CA MET A 7 12.23 -16.75 12.13
C MET A 7 11.64 -15.76 13.13
N ARG A 8 12.45 -15.33 14.10
CA ARG A 8 12.09 -14.23 15.00
C ARG A 8 13.27 -13.29 15.22
N THR A 9 13.00 -12.05 15.52
CA THR A 9 13.98 -11.09 15.99
C THR A 9 13.68 -10.68 17.42
N ASP A 10 14.74 -10.35 18.16
CA ASP A 10 14.63 -9.91 19.55
C ASP A 10 15.50 -8.67 19.74
N ALA A 11 14.89 -7.52 19.97
CA ALA A 11 15.50 -6.19 20.06
C ALA A 11 16.54 -5.93 18.94
N LEU A 12 16.23 -6.38 17.71
CA LEU A 12 17.17 -6.33 16.59
C LEU A 12 17.46 -4.88 16.19
N SER A 13 18.73 -4.53 16.14
CA SER A 13 19.23 -3.25 15.61
C SER A 13 20.04 -3.50 14.34
N VAL A 14 19.73 -2.76 13.27
CA VAL A 14 20.35 -2.94 11.96
C VAL A 14 21.00 -1.65 11.47
N GLY A 15 22.04 -1.78 10.64
CA GLY A 15 22.75 -0.63 10.11
C GLY A 15 24.05 -1.01 9.41
N TYR A 16 24.90 0.00 9.18
CA TYR A 16 26.18 -0.14 8.49
C TYR A 16 27.31 0.38 9.37
N LYS A 17 28.32 -0.45 9.63
CA LYS A 17 29.43 -0.11 10.53
C LYS A 17 28.89 0.35 11.88
N ASP A 18 29.15 1.61 12.26
CA ASP A 18 28.77 2.21 13.53
C ASP A 18 27.47 3.04 13.45
N LYS A 19 26.82 3.09 12.27
CA LYS A 19 25.58 3.86 12.07
C LYS A 19 24.37 2.94 12.14
N THR A 20 23.64 2.99 13.25
CA THR A 20 22.34 2.34 13.37
C THR A 20 21.32 3.04 12.44
N VAL A 21 20.61 2.23 11.63
CA VAL A 21 19.57 2.69 10.69
C VAL A 21 18.19 2.44 11.27
N LEU A 22 17.99 1.31 11.93
CA LEU A 22 16.73 0.96 12.59
C LEU A 22 17.05 0.13 13.84
N LYS A 23 16.30 0.35 14.91
CA LYS A 23 16.53 -0.31 16.21
C LYS A 23 15.26 -0.95 16.78
N ASP A 24 15.44 -1.79 17.77
CA ASP A 24 14.37 -2.38 18.57
C ASP A 24 13.30 -3.11 17.76
N ILE A 25 13.74 -3.89 16.75
CA ILE A 25 12.84 -4.64 15.88
C ILE A 25 12.48 -5.97 16.54
N PHE A 26 11.19 -6.15 16.82
CA PHE A 26 10.60 -7.39 17.30
C PHE A 26 9.70 -7.94 16.21
N LEU A 27 10.09 -9.02 15.54
CA LEU A 27 9.38 -9.62 14.43
C LEU A 27 9.24 -11.13 14.64
N SER A 28 8.07 -11.68 14.36
CA SER A 28 7.80 -13.11 14.36
C SER A 28 7.29 -13.55 12.99
N VAL A 29 8.18 -14.13 12.19
CA VAL A 29 7.89 -14.64 10.85
C VAL A 29 7.31 -16.03 10.97
N ARG A 30 6.08 -16.21 10.52
CA ARG A 30 5.34 -17.49 10.61
C ARG A 30 5.22 -18.13 9.24
N LYS A 31 5.20 -19.47 9.24
CA LYS A 31 4.98 -20.27 8.04
C LYS A 31 3.67 -19.87 7.34
N GLY A 32 3.73 -19.70 6.02
CA GLY A 32 2.57 -19.36 5.20
C GLY A 32 2.01 -17.95 5.42
N LYS A 33 2.78 -17.06 6.06
CA LYS A 33 2.37 -15.68 6.33
C LYS A 33 3.20 -14.67 5.55
N MET A 34 2.54 -13.60 5.13
CA MET A 34 3.15 -12.48 4.42
C MET A 34 3.31 -11.28 5.34
N ILE A 35 4.54 -10.80 5.48
CA ILE A 35 4.89 -9.62 6.27
C ILE A 35 5.40 -8.53 5.33
N CYS A 36 4.86 -7.32 5.48
CA CYS A 36 5.28 -6.15 4.74
C CYS A 36 5.98 -5.13 5.63
N LEU A 37 7.18 -4.70 5.25
CA LEU A 37 7.86 -3.53 5.79
C LEU A 37 7.44 -2.32 4.97
N LEU A 38 6.73 -1.36 5.58
CA LEU A 38 6.20 -0.17 4.93
C LEU A 38 6.82 1.09 5.55
N GLY A 39 7.15 2.07 4.72
CA GLY A 39 7.73 3.33 5.17
C GLY A 39 8.46 4.07 4.06
N PRO A 40 8.89 5.33 4.31
CA PRO A 40 9.55 6.14 3.32
C PRO A 40 10.89 5.55 2.85
N ASN A 41 11.42 6.11 1.75
CA ASN A 41 12.74 5.75 1.25
C ASN A 41 13.81 6.10 2.29
N GLY A 42 14.79 5.21 2.45
CA GLY A 42 15.85 5.40 3.44
C GLY A 42 15.46 5.07 4.88
N ALA A 43 14.22 4.63 5.17
CA ALA A 43 13.80 4.26 6.53
C ALA A 43 14.46 2.99 7.08
N GLY A 44 15.20 2.23 6.23
CA GLY A 44 15.94 1.05 6.69
C GLY A 44 15.31 -0.30 6.32
N LYS A 45 14.24 -0.33 5.51
CA LYS A 45 13.54 -1.55 5.10
C LYS A 45 14.48 -2.59 4.48
N SER A 46 15.23 -2.21 3.45
CA SER A 46 16.23 -3.09 2.80
C SER A 46 17.34 -3.52 3.75
N THR A 47 17.75 -2.65 4.69
CA THR A 47 18.75 -2.99 5.72
C THR A 47 18.24 -4.10 6.63
N VAL A 48 16.96 -4.07 7.02
CA VAL A 48 16.32 -5.16 7.77
C VAL A 48 16.36 -6.45 6.96
N LEU A 49 15.90 -6.43 5.70
CA LEU A 49 15.89 -7.61 4.83
C LEU A 49 17.30 -8.20 4.66
N HIS A 50 18.31 -7.35 4.42
CA HIS A 50 19.71 -7.80 4.31
C HIS A 50 20.22 -8.43 5.61
N THR A 51 19.81 -7.91 6.76
CA THR A 51 20.18 -8.49 8.06
C THR A 51 19.48 -9.82 8.31
N LEU A 52 18.19 -9.94 7.98
CA LEU A 52 17.45 -11.21 8.04
C LEU A 52 18.01 -12.25 7.06
N ALA A 53 18.53 -11.82 5.91
CA ALA A 53 19.25 -12.67 4.95
C ALA A 53 20.67 -13.04 5.38
N ARG A 54 21.19 -12.49 6.50
CA ARG A 54 22.59 -12.58 6.94
C ARG A 54 23.59 -12.04 5.90
N LEU A 55 23.15 -11.10 5.05
CA LEU A 55 24.04 -10.32 4.19
C LEU A 55 24.68 -9.16 4.95
N LEU A 56 24.05 -8.73 6.04
CA LEU A 56 24.59 -7.77 7.02
C LEU A 56 24.56 -8.40 8.43
N ALA A 57 25.57 -8.09 9.22
CA ALA A 57 25.55 -8.45 10.63
C ALA A 57 24.63 -7.52 11.42
N PRO A 58 23.87 -8.02 12.41
CA PRO A 58 23.13 -7.15 13.33
C PRO A 58 24.09 -6.27 14.13
N LEU A 59 23.70 -5.03 14.43
CA LEU A 59 24.43 -4.12 15.32
C LEU A 59 24.04 -4.32 16.78
N GLY A 60 22.90 -4.95 17.05
CA GLY A 60 22.41 -5.29 18.39
C GLY A 60 21.23 -6.24 18.31
N GLY A 61 20.88 -6.85 19.43
CA GLY A 61 19.83 -7.85 19.48
C GLY A 61 20.20 -9.16 18.78
N SER A 62 19.20 -9.96 18.42
CA SER A 62 19.44 -11.27 17.79
C SER A 62 18.38 -11.60 16.73
N VAL A 63 18.77 -12.48 15.80
CA VAL A 63 17.89 -13.14 14.85
C VAL A 63 17.97 -14.63 15.08
N VAL A 64 16.83 -15.27 15.30
CA VAL A 64 16.71 -16.69 15.60
C VAL A 64 15.88 -17.38 14.53
N MET A 65 16.39 -18.43 13.91
CA MET A 65 15.71 -19.28 12.95
C MET A 65 15.63 -20.71 13.48
N GLU A 66 14.43 -21.27 13.55
CA GLU A 66 14.19 -22.62 14.10
C GLU A 66 14.82 -22.86 15.48
N GLY A 67 14.79 -21.85 16.33
CA GLY A 67 15.34 -21.92 17.69
C GLY A 67 16.87 -21.77 17.78
N ARG A 68 17.57 -21.55 16.67
CA ARG A 68 19.03 -21.34 16.61
C ARG A 68 19.33 -19.90 16.18
N GLU A 69 20.33 -19.31 16.81
CA GLU A 69 20.81 -17.99 16.39
C GLU A 69 21.31 -18.03 14.94
N LEU A 70 20.84 -17.10 14.11
CA LEU A 70 21.11 -17.06 12.65
C LEU A 70 22.62 -17.04 12.36
N ALA A 71 23.42 -16.36 13.17
CA ALA A 71 24.86 -16.27 13.04
C ALA A 71 25.56 -17.65 13.16
N THR A 72 24.98 -18.59 13.92
CA THR A 72 25.55 -19.92 14.17
C THR A 72 25.21 -20.96 13.09
N ILE A 73 24.24 -20.68 12.23
CA ILE A 73 23.83 -21.59 11.16
C ILE A 73 24.88 -21.57 10.05
N ARG A 74 25.30 -22.75 9.56
CA ARG A 74 26.27 -22.84 8.45
C ARG A 74 25.69 -22.20 7.18
N ALA A 75 26.52 -21.50 6.39
CA ALA A 75 26.06 -20.79 5.18
C ALA A 75 25.32 -21.69 4.18
N GLY A 76 25.82 -22.90 3.93
CA GLY A 76 25.16 -23.85 3.04
C GLY A 76 23.84 -24.41 3.58
N GLU A 77 23.66 -24.48 4.91
CA GLU A 77 22.39 -24.84 5.52
C GLU A 77 21.38 -23.68 5.42
N LEU A 78 21.84 -22.45 5.70
CA LEU A 78 21.02 -21.25 5.60
C LEU A 78 20.53 -21.01 4.18
N ALA A 79 21.43 -21.19 3.19
CA ALA A 79 21.10 -21.06 1.77
C ALA A 79 20.03 -22.05 1.28
N LYS A 80 19.73 -23.11 2.01
CA LYS A 80 18.60 -24.02 1.72
C LYS A 80 17.27 -23.58 2.37
N LYS A 81 17.32 -22.63 3.28
CA LYS A 81 16.16 -22.20 4.11
C LYS A 81 15.66 -20.82 3.75
N ILE A 82 16.55 -19.92 3.30
CA ILE A 82 16.24 -18.54 2.97
C ILE A 82 16.61 -18.28 1.51
N SER A 83 15.67 -17.76 0.75
CA SER A 83 15.91 -17.19 -0.57
C SER A 83 15.71 -15.68 -0.54
N VAL A 84 16.45 -14.97 -1.39
CA VAL A 84 16.43 -13.50 -1.45
C VAL A 84 16.21 -13.04 -2.88
N VAL A 85 15.29 -12.11 -3.05
CA VAL A 85 15.05 -11.38 -4.31
C VAL A 85 15.29 -9.91 -4.03
N LEU A 86 16.40 -9.37 -4.54
CA LEU A 86 16.79 -7.97 -4.39
C LEU A 86 16.40 -7.16 -5.62
N THR A 87 16.12 -5.88 -5.44
CA THR A 87 15.93 -4.91 -6.54
C THR A 87 17.25 -4.64 -7.27
N GLY A 88 17.16 -4.26 -8.56
CA GLY A 88 18.31 -3.77 -9.33
C GLY A 88 19.29 -4.82 -9.83
N ASN A 89 18.92 -6.10 -9.80
CA ASN A 89 19.76 -7.15 -10.40
C ASN A 89 19.57 -7.18 -11.91
N ASP A 90 20.56 -6.67 -12.65
CA ASP A 90 20.67 -6.91 -14.09
C ASP A 90 20.83 -8.42 -14.32
N LEU A 91 19.91 -8.99 -15.08
CA LEU A 91 19.98 -10.40 -15.43
C LEU A 91 21.06 -10.60 -16.51
N PRO A 92 21.82 -11.72 -16.45
CA PRO A 92 22.80 -12.03 -17.48
C PRO A 92 22.12 -12.18 -18.84
N GLY A 93 22.42 -11.30 -19.79
CA GLY A 93 21.69 -11.20 -21.06
C GLY A 93 21.71 -12.43 -21.92
N LEU A 94 22.84 -13.20 -21.91
CA LEU A 94 23.04 -14.41 -22.69
C LEU A 94 22.65 -15.71 -21.97
N THR A 95 22.00 -15.62 -20.84
CA THR A 95 21.52 -16.76 -20.04
C THR A 95 20.06 -17.00 -20.35
N THR A 96 19.66 -18.25 -20.57
CA THR A 96 18.26 -18.62 -20.73
C THR A 96 17.53 -18.56 -19.37
N VAL A 97 16.22 -18.44 -19.42
CA VAL A 97 15.37 -18.47 -18.22
C VAL A 97 15.59 -19.75 -17.40
N SER A 98 15.63 -20.89 -18.06
CA SER A 98 15.86 -22.19 -17.39
C SER A 98 17.23 -22.23 -16.70
N GLU A 99 18.28 -21.76 -17.33
CA GLU A 99 19.62 -21.67 -16.74
C GLU A 99 19.65 -20.72 -15.54
N LEU A 100 18.98 -19.56 -15.63
CA LEU A 100 18.91 -18.62 -14.54
C LEU A 100 18.19 -19.21 -13.31
N VAL A 101 17.05 -19.89 -13.53
CA VAL A 101 16.31 -20.56 -12.45
C VAL A 101 17.15 -21.70 -11.87
N ALA A 102 17.87 -22.46 -12.69
CA ALA A 102 18.77 -23.54 -12.27
C ALA A 102 19.86 -23.06 -11.29
N MET A 103 20.32 -21.81 -11.39
CA MET A 103 21.27 -21.23 -10.43
C MET A 103 20.72 -21.23 -8.99
N GLY A 104 19.39 -21.22 -8.79
CA GLY A 104 18.77 -21.38 -7.49
C GLY A 104 19.01 -22.74 -6.83
N ARG A 105 19.44 -23.75 -7.60
CA ARG A 105 19.81 -25.08 -7.07
C ARG A 105 21.25 -25.18 -6.58
N SER A 106 22.07 -24.11 -6.69
CA SER A 106 23.48 -24.10 -6.26
C SER A 106 23.70 -24.62 -4.82
N PRO A 107 22.84 -24.41 -3.80
CA PRO A 107 23.03 -25.00 -2.49
C PRO A 107 22.96 -26.53 -2.44
N TYR A 108 22.49 -27.18 -3.52
CA TYR A 108 22.27 -28.62 -3.61
C TYR A 108 23.20 -29.33 -4.59
N THR A 109 23.76 -28.62 -5.60
CA THR A 109 24.49 -29.23 -6.73
C THR A 109 25.98 -29.45 -6.49
N GLY A 110 26.49 -29.03 -5.33
CA GLY A 110 27.90 -29.17 -4.98
C GLY A 110 28.86 -28.36 -5.88
N PHE A 111 30.16 -28.68 -5.82
CA PHE A 111 31.20 -27.87 -6.47
C PHE A 111 31.10 -27.86 -8.01
N PHE A 112 30.67 -28.95 -8.61
CA PHE A 112 30.60 -29.07 -10.08
C PHE A 112 29.28 -28.57 -10.68
N GLY A 113 28.33 -28.13 -9.88
CA GLY A 113 27.05 -27.55 -10.35
C GLY A 113 26.16 -28.51 -11.14
N ARG A 114 26.38 -29.85 -11.06
CA ARG A 114 25.61 -30.82 -11.83
C ARG A 114 24.19 -30.94 -11.31
N LEU A 115 23.23 -30.71 -12.19
CA LEU A 115 21.81 -30.93 -11.96
C LEU A 115 21.48 -32.42 -12.03
N THR A 116 20.55 -32.85 -11.20
CA THR A 116 19.90 -34.17 -11.29
C THR A 116 18.56 -34.03 -12.01
N SER A 117 17.96 -35.13 -12.46
CA SER A 117 16.61 -35.11 -13.05
C SER A 117 15.57 -34.53 -12.10
N LYS A 118 15.76 -34.73 -10.81
CA LYS A 118 14.90 -34.10 -9.80
C LYS A 118 15.06 -32.57 -9.75
N ASP A 119 16.26 -32.06 -9.96
CA ASP A 119 16.48 -30.61 -10.03
C ASP A 119 15.83 -30.02 -11.28
N GLU A 120 15.87 -30.73 -12.42
CA GLU A 120 15.19 -30.33 -13.66
C GLU A 120 13.66 -30.27 -13.46
N GLU A 121 13.07 -31.28 -12.83
CA GLU A 121 11.65 -31.28 -12.48
C GLU A 121 11.28 -30.09 -11.59
N LEU A 122 12.10 -29.77 -10.59
CA LEU A 122 11.88 -28.63 -9.69
C LEU A 122 12.00 -27.29 -10.41
N ILE A 123 12.90 -27.16 -11.38
CA ILE A 123 13.04 -25.97 -12.24
C ILE A 123 11.76 -25.76 -13.05
N GLU A 124 11.27 -26.82 -13.74
CA GLU A 124 10.03 -26.74 -14.48
C GLU A 124 8.83 -26.41 -13.61
N GLN A 125 8.71 -27.06 -12.43
CA GLN A 125 7.62 -26.82 -11.49
C GLN A 125 7.66 -25.37 -11.01
N SER A 126 8.82 -24.84 -10.63
CA SER A 126 8.97 -23.46 -10.18
C SER A 126 8.56 -22.46 -11.26
N LEU A 127 8.88 -22.73 -12.54
CA LEU A 127 8.45 -21.91 -13.67
C LEU A 127 6.91 -21.99 -13.87
N ARG A 128 6.31 -23.16 -13.68
CA ARG A 128 4.84 -23.32 -13.73
C ARG A 128 4.15 -22.56 -12.60
N ASP A 129 4.72 -22.64 -11.41
CA ASP A 129 4.17 -21.97 -10.20
C ASP A 129 4.15 -20.44 -10.35
N VAL A 130 5.05 -19.85 -11.10
CA VAL A 130 5.05 -18.42 -11.38
C VAL A 130 4.37 -18.06 -12.72
N GLY A 131 3.85 -19.06 -13.47
CA GLY A 131 3.22 -18.83 -14.77
C GLY A 131 4.20 -18.33 -15.84
N ALA A 132 5.40 -18.91 -15.87
CA ALA A 132 6.48 -18.51 -16.81
C ALA A 132 7.13 -19.70 -17.53
N TYR A 133 6.51 -20.87 -17.52
CA TYR A 133 7.06 -22.09 -18.14
C TYR A 133 7.34 -21.92 -19.64
N ASP A 134 6.48 -21.22 -20.35
CA ASP A 134 6.63 -20.98 -21.80
C ASP A 134 7.82 -20.08 -22.16
N LEU A 135 8.39 -19.41 -21.17
CA LEU A 135 9.56 -18.53 -21.31
C LEU A 135 10.90 -19.28 -21.11
N ARG A 136 10.89 -20.56 -20.74
CA ARG A 136 12.07 -21.30 -20.24
C ARG A 136 13.27 -21.27 -21.16
N ASP A 137 13.03 -21.26 -22.49
CA ASP A 137 14.07 -21.33 -23.54
C ASP A 137 14.48 -19.91 -24.04
N ARG A 138 13.78 -18.84 -23.59
CA ARG A 138 14.10 -17.47 -23.99
C ARG A 138 15.31 -16.94 -23.22
N TYR A 139 16.02 -16.00 -23.82
CA TYR A 139 17.10 -15.29 -23.17
C TYR A 139 16.55 -14.25 -22.18
N CYS A 140 17.26 -14.06 -21.06
CA CYS A 140 16.88 -13.09 -20.04
C CYS A 140 16.83 -11.63 -20.55
N SER A 141 17.63 -11.31 -21.59
CA SER A 141 17.63 -10.01 -22.25
C SER A 141 16.33 -9.69 -23.01
N GLU A 142 15.54 -10.70 -23.35
CA GLU A 142 14.30 -10.57 -24.11
C GLU A 142 13.06 -10.36 -23.23
N LEU A 143 13.24 -10.43 -21.91
CA LEU A 143 12.14 -10.38 -20.96
C LEU A 143 11.75 -8.95 -20.62
N SER A 144 10.44 -8.71 -20.52
CA SER A 144 9.88 -7.52 -19.87
C SER A 144 10.18 -7.51 -18.37
N ASP A 145 10.09 -6.36 -17.72
CA ASP A 145 10.38 -6.26 -16.29
C ASP A 145 9.44 -7.11 -15.42
N GLY A 146 8.17 -7.26 -15.80
CA GLY A 146 7.24 -8.16 -15.12
C GLY A 146 7.60 -9.64 -15.30
N GLU A 147 8.10 -10.05 -16.48
CA GLU A 147 8.60 -11.40 -16.70
C GLU A 147 9.89 -11.64 -15.91
N LYS A 148 10.83 -10.70 -15.91
CA LYS A 148 12.05 -10.77 -15.09
C LYS A 148 11.71 -10.98 -13.62
N GLN A 149 10.75 -10.23 -13.08
CA GLN A 149 10.34 -10.37 -11.69
C GLN A 149 9.78 -11.78 -11.38
N LYS A 150 8.94 -12.34 -12.27
CA LYS A 150 8.45 -13.72 -12.12
C LYS A 150 9.59 -14.74 -12.14
N ILE A 151 10.55 -14.58 -13.05
CA ILE A 151 11.71 -15.47 -13.13
C ILE A 151 12.59 -15.38 -11.88
N MET A 152 12.77 -14.19 -11.31
CA MET A 152 13.50 -14.04 -10.05
C MET A 152 12.78 -14.72 -8.87
N ILE A 153 11.46 -14.69 -8.84
CA ILE A 153 10.66 -15.46 -7.86
C ILE A 153 10.79 -16.97 -8.11
N ALA A 154 10.75 -17.43 -9.38
CA ALA A 154 10.99 -18.85 -9.71
C ALA A 154 12.37 -19.33 -9.27
N ARG A 155 13.41 -18.49 -9.48
CA ARG A 155 14.79 -18.76 -9.01
C ARG A 155 14.86 -18.87 -7.49
N ALA A 156 14.10 -18.04 -6.78
CA ALA A 156 14.01 -18.13 -5.33
C ALA A 156 13.23 -19.39 -4.87
N LEU A 157 12.16 -19.72 -5.57
CA LEU A 157 11.29 -20.86 -5.27
C LEU A 157 11.97 -22.21 -5.49
N VAL A 158 12.73 -22.38 -6.57
CA VAL A 158 13.42 -23.63 -6.91
C VAL A 158 14.42 -24.06 -5.82
N GLN A 159 14.87 -23.14 -4.99
CA GLN A 159 15.69 -23.38 -3.82
C GLN A 159 14.93 -24.12 -2.69
N GLN A 160 13.59 -24.24 -2.80
CA GLN A 160 12.70 -24.84 -1.80
C GLN A 160 12.85 -24.17 -0.41
N PRO A 161 12.75 -22.83 -0.33
CA PRO A 161 12.98 -22.11 0.91
C PRO A 161 11.81 -22.23 1.89
N GLN A 162 12.10 -22.02 3.17
CA GLN A 162 11.07 -21.80 4.20
C GLN A 162 10.66 -20.33 4.29
N LEU A 163 11.59 -19.42 3.88
CA LEU A 163 11.41 -17.97 3.92
C LEU A 163 11.94 -17.34 2.63
N ILE A 164 11.11 -16.53 1.99
CA ILE A 164 11.52 -15.66 0.89
C ILE A 164 11.54 -14.21 1.38
N LEU A 165 12.69 -13.55 1.18
CA LEU A 165 12.89 -12.12 1.45
C LEU A 165 12.88 -11.37 0.12
N LEU A 166 12.01 -10.36 -0.04
CA LEU A 166 11.90 -9.59 -1.27
C LEU A 166 12.06 -8.09 -0.97
N ASP A 167 13.00 -7.47 -1.67
CA ASP A 167 13.15 -6.02 -1.60
C ASP A 167 12.39 -5.39 -2.77
N GLU A 168 11.33 -4.64 -2.48
CA GLU A 168 10.48 -3.94 -3.44
C GLU A 168 10.02 -4.78 -4.65
N PRO A 169 9.35 -5.92 -4.45
CA PRO A 169 9.04 -6.86 -5.54
C PRO A 169 8.09 -6.31 -6.62
N THR A 170 7.46 -5.18 -6.39
CA THR A 170 6.51 -4.56 -7.31
C THR A 170 7.00 -3.24 -7.90
N SER A 171 8.25 -2.83 -7.63
CA SER A 171 8.83 -1.59 -8.18
C SER A 171 8.95 -1.67 -9.70
N HIS A 172 8.68 -0.55 -10.37
CA HIS A 172 8.73 -0.39 -11.83
C HIS A 172 7.74 -1.24 -12.64
N LEU A 173 6.80 -1.90 -11.97
CA LEU A 173 5.75 -2.68 -12.63
C LEU A 173 4.47 -1.85 -12.82
N ASP A 174 3.77 -2.09 -13.93
CA ASP A 174 2.40 -1.60 -14.10
C ASP A 174 1.42 -2.29 -13.14
N VAL A 175 0.23 -1.74 -13.00
CA VAL A 175 -0.80 -2.22 -12.04
C VAL A 175 -1.12 -3.70 -12.25
N SER A 176 -1.25 -4.16 -13.49
CA SER A 176 -1.58 -5.55 -13.81
C SER A 176 -0.47 -6.49 -13.34
N ARG A 177 0.80 -6.15 -13.61
CA ARG A 177 1.97 -6.93 -13.22
C ARG A 177 2.19 -6.94 -11.71
N LYS A 178 1.95 -5.81 -11.03
CA LYS A 178 1.95 -5.75 -9.56
C LYS A 178 0.98 -6.75 -8.95
N VAL A 179 -0.27 -6.75 -9.43
CA VAL A 179 -1.30 -7.69 -8.96
C VAL A 179 -0.91 -9.13 -9.24
N GLU A 180 -0.35 -9.42 -10.42
CA GLU A 180 0.13 -10.77 -10.79
C GLU A 180 1.21 -11.27 -9.82
N VAL A 181 2.24 -10.45 -9.56
CA VAL A 181 3.32 -10.77 -8.61
C VAL A 181 2.78 -11.03 -7.21
N MET A 182 1.89 -10.17 -6.71
CA MET A 182 1.30 -10.33 -5.37
C MET A 182 0.44 -11.60 -5.28
N ARG A 183 -0.29 -11.96 -6.34
CA ARG A 183 -1.04 -13.22 -6.41
C ARG A 183 -0.13 -14.45 -6.38
N ILE A 184 1.02 -14.39 -7.07
CA ILE A 184 2.02 -15.47 -7.00
C ILE A 184 2.52 -15.62 -5.57
N LEU A 185 2.96 -14.54 -4.91
CA LEU A 185 3.48 -14.58 -3.55
C LEU A 185 2.43 -15.10 -2.54
N ASN A 186 1.19 -14.64 -2.65
CA ASN A 186 0.08 -15.13 -1.82
C ASN A 186 -0.15 -16.63 -1.99
N ARG A 187 -0.12 -17.13 -3.24
CA ARG A 187 -0.27 -18.55 -3.53
C ARG A 187 0.90 -19.37 -2.95
N LEU A 188 2.13 -18.90 -3.11
CA LEU A 188 3.30 -19.55 -2.53
C LEU A 188 3.23 -19.61 -1.00
N ALA A 189 2.74 -18.57 -0.35
CA ALA A 189 2.51 -18.58 1.09
C ALA A 189 1.42 -19.58 1.47
N ALA A 190 0.25 -19.51 0.85
CA ALA A 190 -0.91 -20.31 1.24
C ALA A 190 -0.75 -21.81 0.90
N GLU A 191 -0.27 -22.14 -0.31
CA GLU A 191 -0.24 -23.54 -0.79
C GLU A 191 1.07 -24.25 -0.44
N HIS A 192 2.22 -23.55 -0.50
CA HIS A 192 3.52 -24.14 -0.19
C HIS A 192 3.95 -23.88 1.27
N GLY A 193 3.21 -23.08 2.01
CA GLY A 193 3.50 -22.73 3.39
C GLY A 193 4.81 -21.91 3.55
N ILE A 194 5.24 -21.23 2.50
CA ILE A 194 6.46 -20.41 2.52
C ILE A 194 6.15 -19.11 3.27
N ALA A 195 7.01 -18.74 4.20
CA ALA A 195 6.93 -17.41 4.81
C ALA A 195 7.49 -16.36 3.83
N VAL A 196 6.86 -15.19 3.79
CA VAL A 196 7.30 -14.08 2.92
C VAL A 196 7.50 -12.83 3.77
N VAL A 197 8.68 -12.21 3.66
CA VAL A 197 8.92 -10.86 4.22
C VAL A 197 9.37 -9.96 3.07
N MET A 198 8.66 -8.85 2.88
CA MET A 198 8.93 -7.95 1.76
C MET A 198 8.92 -6.49 2.20
N SER A 199 9.68 -5.66 1.50
CA SER A 199 9.55 -4.21 1.57
C SER A 199 8.62 -3.73 0.46
N MET A 200 7.82 -2.71 0.74
CA MET A 200 6.92 -2.09 -0.25
C MET A 200 6.84 -0.58 -0.06
N HIS A 201 6.40 0.09 -1.13
CA HIS A 201 6.00 1.50 -1.12
C HIS A 201 4.52 1.68 -1.42
N ASP A 202 3.88 0.68 -2.01
CA ASP A 202 2.47 0.69 -2.39
C ASP A 202 1.62 0.31 -1.18
N ILE A 203 1.02 1.31 -0.54
CA ILE A 203 0.24 1.16 0.69
C ILE A 203 -0.98 0.25 0.43
N ASP A 204 -1.70 0.50 -0.66
CA ASP A 204 -2.92 -0.22 -1.00
C ASP A 204 -2.66 -1.72 -1.21
N LEU A 205 -1.59 -2.06 -1.94
CA LEU A 205 -1.19 -3.45 -2.10
C LEU A 205 -0.67 -4.08 -0.80
N ALA A 206 0.08 -3.34 0.01
CA ALA A 206 0.57 -3.82 1.30
C ALA A 206 -0.60 -4.20 2.22
N VAL A 207 -1.60 -3.32 2.33
CA VAL A 207 -2.80 -3.56 3.14
C VAL A 207 -3.62 -4.76 2.65
N LYS A 208 -3.80 -4.89 1.33
CA LYS A 208 -4.63 -5.94 0.74
C LYS A 208 -3.98 -7.31 0.68
N CYS A 209 -2.65 -7.38 0.72
CA CYS A 209 -1.93 -8.63 0.46
C CYS A 209 -1.14 -9.15 1.66
N SER A 210 -0.96 -8.38 2.73
CA SER A 210 -0.11 -8.79 3.86
C SER A 210 -0.96 -9.23 5.05
N ASP A 211 -0.49 -10.26 5.76
CA ASP A 211 -1.06 -10.68 7.04
C ASP A 211 -0.59 -9.79 8.19
N PHE A 212 0.59 -9.18 8.04
CA PHE A 212 1.22 -8.36 9.06
C PHE A 212 2.02 -7.22 8.42
N ILE A 213 1.89 -6.02 8.96
CA ILE A 213 2.59 -4.83 8.49
C ILE A 213 3.47 -4.28 9.61
N VAL A 214 4.68 -3.86 9.24
CA VAL A 214 5.61 -3.14 10.11
C VAL A 214 5.85 -1.78 9.51
N LEU A 215 5.43 -0.73 10.19
CA LEU A 215 5.66 0.65 9.78
C LEU A 215 6.98 1.16 10.34
N VAL A 216 7.84 1.62 9.45
CA VAL A 216 9.19 2.10 9.83
C VAL A 216 9.38 3.55 9.39
N LYS A 217 9.86 4.40 10.31
CA LYS A 217 10.16 5.80 10.07
C LYS A 217 11.28 6.28 11.00
N ASN A 218 12.18 7.11 10.49
CA ASN A 218 13.21 7.81 11.27
C ASN A 218 14.04 6.90 12.18
N GLY A 219 14.32 5.66 11.76
CA GLY A 219 15.12 4.71 12.52
C GLY A 219 14.37 3.96 13.62
N GLU A 220 13.05 3.97 13.61
CA GLU A 220 12.18 3.31 14.59
C GLU A 220 11.03 2.55 13.92
N VAL A 221 10.56 1.50 14.60
CA VAL A 221 9.28 0.85 14.29
C VAL A 221 8.18 1.65 14.98
N ILE A 222 7.33 2.34 14.20
CA ILE A 222 6.27 3.18 14.75
C ILE A 222 4.98 2.42 15.03
N ALA A 223 4.73 1.33 14.30
CA ALA A 223 3.62 0.41 14.54
C ALA A 223 3.91 -0.94 13.89
N ALA A 224 3.36 -2.01 14.45
CA ALA A 224 3.41 -3.37 13.87
C ALA A 224 2.19 -4.16 14.30
N GLY A 225 1.52 -4.84 13.37
CA GLY A 225 0.29 -5.59 13.61
C GLY A 225 -0.38 -6.04 12.31
N SER A 226 -1.61 -6.53 12.41
CA SER A 226 -2.45 -6.75 11.23
C SER A 226 -2.75 -5.41 10.51
N PRO A 227 -3.10 -5.43 9.21
CA PRO A 227 -3.45 -4.20 8.50
C PRO A 227 -4.48 -3.34 9.25
N ASP A 228 -5.55 -3.95 9.77
CA ASP A 228 -6.62 -3.25 10.50
C ASP A 228 -6.16 -2.65 11.84
N GLU A 229 -5.14 -3.23 12.47
CA GLU A 229 -4.58 -2.70 13.73
C GLU A 229 -3.65 -1.52 13.49
N VAL A 230 -2.94 -1.52 12.37
CA VAL A 230 -1.83 -0.60 12.09
C VAL A 230 -2.28 0.60 11.26
N ILE A 231 -3.16 0.39 10.28
CA ILE A 231 -3.66 1.46 9.42
C ILE A 231 -4.84 2.14 10.11
N LYS A 232 -4.54 3.18 10.85
CA LYS A 232 -5.51 4.02 11.57
C LYS A 232 -5.49 5.44 10.99
N PRO A 233 -6.58 6.23 11.19
CA PRO A 233 -6.64 7.61 10.73
C PRO A 233 -5.40 8.42 11.09
N GLY A 234 -4.79 9.05 10.10
CA GLY A 234 -3.59 9.89 10.24
C GLY A 234 -2.26 9.16 10.42
N VAL A 235 -2.25 7.82 10.54
CA VAL A 235 -1.00 7.05 10.68
C VAL A 235 -0.17 7.13 9.40
N ILE A 236 -0.81 6.96 8.24
CA ILE A 236 -0.14 7.06 6.93
C ILE A 236 0.31 8.49 6.65
N ASP A 237 -0.51 9.49 7.00
CA ASP A 237 -0.16 10.90 6.87
C ASP A 237 1.11 11.21 7.66
N SER A 238 1.15 10.73 8.90
CA SER A 238 2.33 10.86 9.76
C SER A 238 3.53 10.07 9.24
N LEU A 239 3.32 8.85 8.70
CA LEU A 239 4.39 7.99 8.17
C LEU A 239 5.13 8.66 7.01
N TYR A 240 4.40 9.29 6.09
CA TYR A 240 4.95 9.88 4.87
C TYR A 240 5.08 11.42 4.92
N ASP A 241 4.80 12.04 6.07
CA ASP A 241 4.81 13.50 6.26
C ASP A 241 3.94 14.22 5.21
N LEU A 242 2.73 13.70 4.96
CA LEU A 242 1.84 14.26 3.95
C LEU A 242 1.45 15.69 4.36
N ARG A 243 1.77 16.66 3.50
CA ARG A 243 1.42 18.07 3.68
C ARG A 243 0.49 18.50 2.55
N GLY A 244 -0.63 19.09 2.89
CA GLY A 244 -1.64 19.46 1.91
C GLY A 244 -2.31 18.25 1.23
N ALA A 245 -2.28 17.11 1.89
CA ALA A 245 -2.94 15.88 1.48
C ALA A 245 -3.20 15.01 2.71
N SER A 246 -4.14 14.07 2.63
CA SER A 246 -4.33 13.02 3.62
C SER A 246 -4.66 11.70 2.95
N TYR A 247 -4.37 10.61 3.65
CA TYR A 247 -4.72 9.26 3.21
C TYR A 247 -6.06 8.86 3.82
N ASP A 248 -6.98 8.45 2.96
CA ASP A 248 -8.27 7.89 3.38
C ASP A 248 -8.14 6.36 3.48
N GLU A 249 -8.23 5.83 4.70
CA GLU A 249 -8.04 4.41 4.99
C GLU A 249 -9.17 3.54 4.44
N GLN A 250 -10.35 4.09 4.23
CA GLN A 250 -11.49 3.33 3.71
C GLN A 250 -11.43 3.17 2.19
N THR A 251 -11.02 4.22 1.49
CA THR A 251 -10.89 4.18 0.03
C THR A 251 -9.51 3.71 -0.42
N GLY A 252 -8.51 3.75 0.46
CA GLY A 252 -7.11 3.47 0.13
C GLY A 252 -6.48 4.55 -0.76
N ALA A 253 -7.04 5.75 -0.79
CA ALA A 253 -6.62 6.83 -1.68
C ALA A 253 -5.98 7.99 -0.92
N VAL A 254 -5.06 8.69 -1.59
CA VAL A 254 -4.56 9.99 -1.13
C VAL A 254 -5.43 11.09 -1.72
N GLU A 255 -6.02 11.91 -0.87
CA GLU A 255 -6.79 13.07 -1.25
C GLU A 255 -5.99 14.36 -1.00
N LEU A 256 -6.03 15.29 -1.96
CA LEU A 256 -5.38 16.59 -1.82
C LEU A 256 -6.27 17.53 -1.00
N ALA A 257 -5.69 18.25 -0.07
CA ALA A 257 -6.42 19.28 0.69
C ALA A 257 -6.81 20.46 -0.22
N GLY A 258 -7.96 21.06 0.03
CA GLY A 258 -8.39 22.28 -0.64
C GLY A 258 -7.54 23.51 -0.27
N GLY A 259 -7.75 24.60 -1.00
CA GLY A 259 -7.19 25.92 -0.65
C GLY A 259 -7.73 26.40 0.70
N GLU A 260 -7.04 27.37 1.31
CA GLU A 260 -7.43 27.96 2.61
C GLU A 260 -8.59 28.97 2.50
N SER A 261 -8.90 29.43 1.28
CA SER A 261 -9.99 30.36 1.01
C SER A 261 -11.36 29.70 1.06
N ARG A 262 -12.38 30.41 1.49
CA ARG A 262 -13.77 29.93 1.49
C ARG A 262 -14.45 30.27 0.15
N ASP A 263 -14.15 29.50 -0.88
CA ASP A 263 -14.65 29.80 -2.22
C ASP A 263 -15.98 29.11 -2.50
N MET A 264 -16.08 27.81 -2.23
CA MET A 264 -17.21 26.99 -2.66
C MET A 264 -17.75 26.15 -1.48
N PHE A 265 -19.03 26.25 -1.19
CA PHE A 265 -19.71 25.32 -0.31
C PHE A 265 -20.55 24.34 -1.14
N ILE A 266 -20.41 23.03 -0.91
CA ILE A 266 -21.09 21.99 -1.68
C ILE A 266 -22.11 21.29 -0.77
N PHE A 267 -23.37 21.36 -1.15
CA PHE A 267 -24.39 20.49 -0.57
C PHE A 267 -24.48 19.21 -1.41
N GLY A 268 -24.38 18.05 -0.74
CA GLY A 268 -24.37 16.76 -1.44
C GLY A 268 -24.37 15.58 -0.50
N ARG A 269 -24.67 14.41 -1.07
CA ARG A 269 -24.64 13.10 -0.44
C ARG A 269 -24.64 12.00 -1.48
N ALA A 270 -24.47 10.75 -1.03
CA ALA A 270 -24.54 9.54 -1.88
C ALA A 270 -23.53 9.54 -3.04
N GLY A 271 -22.33 10.09 -2.81
CA GLY A 271 -21.24 10.10 -3.79
C GLY A 271 -21.36 11.17 -4.88
N THR A 272 -22.34 12.08 -4.82
CA THR A 272 -22.56 13.10 -5.86
C THR A 272 -21.56 14.25 -5.76
N ALA A 273 -21.02 14.53 -4.57
CA ALA A 273 -20.16 15.68 -4.29
C ALA A 273 -18.65 15.39 -4.45
N SER A 274 -18.20 14.17 -4.28
CA SER A 274 -16.76 13.80 -4.25
C SER A 274 -15.98 14.26 -5.47
N ASN A 275 -16.54 14.05 -6.69
CA ASN A 275 -15.88 14.48 -7.92
C ASN A 275 -15.86 16.01 -8.06
N ILE A 276 -16.88 16.71 -7.53
CA ILE A 276 -16.94 18.18 -7.51
C ILE A 276 -15.89 18.73 -6.55
N MET A 277 -15.77 18.17 -5.35
CA MET A 277 -14.76 18.52 -4.36
C MET A 277 -13.35 18.39 -4.94
N ARG A 278 -13.01 17.22 -5.53
CA ARG A 278 -11.72 17.00 -6.18
C ARG A 278 -11.45 17.95 -7.33
N ALA A 279 -12.47 18.28 -8.11
CA ALA A 279 -12.32 19.25 -9.20
C ALA A 279 -12.07 20.67 -8.68
N ALA A 280 -12.77 21.08 -7.63
CA ALA A 280 -12.56 22.37 -6.99
C ALA A 280 -11.15 22.51 -6.44
N VAL A 281 -10.64 21.48 -5.74
CA VAL A 281 -9.26 21.45 -5.22
C VAL A 281 -8.23 21.58 -6.35
N ARG A 282 -8.41 20.87 -7.47
CA ARG A 282 -7.52 20.99 -8.65
C ARG A 282 -7.50 22.40 -9.23
N LEU A 283 -8.55 23.17 -9.03
CA LEU A 283 -8.66 24.57 -9.45
C LEU A 283 -8.10 25.55 -8.40
N GLY A 284 -7.65 25.04 -7.24
CA GLY A 284 -7.12 25.84 -6.15
C GLY A 284 -8.17 26.44 -5.22
N TYR A 285 -9.44 26.02 -5.33
CA TYR A 285 -10.52 26.52 -4.46
C TYR A 285 -10.49 25.84 -3.08
N GLY A 286 -10.78 26.65 -2.05
CA GLY A 286 -11.12 26.12 -0.74
C GLY A 286 -12.59 25.73 -0.70
N VAL A 287 -12.86 24.56 -0.12
CA VAL A 287 -14.16 23.89 -0.18
C VAL A 287 -14.73 23.67 1.21
N GLY A 288 -16.05 23.93 1.36
CA GLY A 288 -16.88 23.45 2.46
C GLY A 288 -17.87 22.40 1.98
N PHE A 289 -18.34 21.56 2.88
CA PHE A 289 -19.24 20.45 2.55
C PHE A 289 -20.29 20.23 3.66
N GLY A 290 -21.51 19.91 3.26
CA GLY A 290 -22.59 19.44 4.14
C GLY A 290 -23.81 19.00 3.33
N VAL A 291 -24.66 18.11 3.81
CA VAL A 291 -24.62 17.32 5.05
C VAL A 291 -24.64 15.86 4.61
N ALA A 292 -23.82 15.01 5.22
CA ALA A 292 -23.82 13.58 4.93
C ALA A 292 -23.60 12.77 6.21
N GLU A 293 -23.98 11.51 6.18
CA GLU A 293 -23.67 10.53 7.20
C GLU A 293 -22.20 10.10 7.14
N SER A 294 -21.64 9.69 8.27
CA SER A 294 -20.20 9.34 8.40
C SER A 294 -19.73 8.20 7.49
N TYR A 295 -20.64 7.33 7.06
CA TYR A 295 -20.38 6.21 6.13
C TYR A 295 -20.56 6.60 4.65
N ASP A 296 -21.01 7.82 4.35
CA ASP A 296 -21.15 8.32 2.99
C ASP A 296 -19.76 8.57 2.38
N ILE A 297 -19.57 8.18 1.11
CA ILE A 297 -18.30 8.39 0.41
C ILE A 297 -17.94 9.88 0.27
N ASP A 298 -18.94 10.77 0.17
CA ASP A 298 -18.72 12.21 0.16
C ASP A 298 -18.17 12.72 1.48
N ALA A 299 -18.61 12.13 2.62
CA ALA A 299 -18.08 12.44 3.93
C ALA A 299 -16.60 12.06 4.06
N HIS A 300 -16.17 10.93 3.46
CA HIS A 300 -14.78 10.53 3.44
C HIS A 300 -13.92 11.51 2.65
N THR A 301 -14.33 11.84 1.43
CA THR A 301 -13.64 12.86 0.63
C THR A 301 -13.59 14.21 1.36
N ALA A 302 -14.70 14.64 1.97
CA ALA A 302 -14.77 15.91 2.69
C ALA A 302 -13.83 16.00 3.89
N LYS A 303 -13.60 14.89 4.62
CA LYS A 303 -12.64 14.86 5.75
C LYS A 303 -11.22 15.26 5.32
N ALA A 304 -10.83 14.89 4.12
CA ALA A 304 -9.51 15.18 3.57
C ALA A 304 -9.42 16.55 2.89
N VAL A 305 -10.49 16.95 2.20
CA VAL A 305 -10.50 18.01 1.20
C VAL A 305 -11.04 19.33 1.75
N CYS A 306 -12.04 19.27 2.65
CA CYS A 306 -12.83 20.44 3.02
C CYS A 306 -12.33 21.14 4.29
N ILE A 307 -12.40 22.49 4.28
CA ILE A 307 -12.10 23.34 5.42
C ILE A 307 -13.20 23.16 6.50
N ASP A 308 -14.46 23.38 6.11
CA ASP A 308 -15.63 23.17 6.95
C ASP A 308 -16.39 21.94 6.45
N ARG A 309 -16.80 21.06 7.36
CA ARG A 309 -17.51 19.83 7.04
C ARG A 309 -18.58 19.50 8.09
N PHE A 310 -19.78 19.25 7.61
CA PHE A 310 -20.95 18.93 8.43
C PHE A 310 -21.33 17.47 8.18
N ILE A 311 -20.80 16.58 9.02
CA ILE A 311 -20.91 15.12 8.91
C ILE A 311 -21.60 14.60 10.16
N ASN A 312 -22.71 13.90 9.97
CA ASN A 312 -23.39 13.21 11.05
C ASN A 312 -22.59 11.96 11.47
N ILE A 313 -22.13 11.94 12.72
CA ILE A 313 -21.37 10.82 13.31
C ILE A 313 -22.22 9.92 14.20
N SER A 314 -23.50 10.28 14.44
CA SER A 314 -24.42 9.48 15.25
C SER A 314 -25.10 8.39 14.44
N ASP A 315 -25.52 7.31 15.11
CA ASP A 315 -26.38 6.29 14.53
C ASP A 315 -27.79 6.86 14.35
N GLY A 316 -28.18 7.14 13.12
CA GLY A 316 -29.49 7.68 12.76
C GLY A 316 -29.40 8.84 11.76
N PRO A 317 -30.55 9.39 11.36
CA PRO A 317 -30.59 10.51 10.42
C PRO A 317 -29.96 11.77 11.02
N ALA A 318 -29.33 12.58 10.18
CA ALA A 318 -28.73 13.84 10.59
C ALA A 318 -29.78 14.76 11.24
N PRO A 319 -29.47 15.35 12.40
CA PRO A 319 -30.40 16.27 13.09
C PRO A 319 -30.60 17.57 12.30
N ASP A 320 -31.76 18.21 12.45
CA ASP A 320 -32.07 19.48 11.76
C ASP A 320 -31.04 20.57 12.08
N SER A 321 -30.51 20.60 13.29
CA SER A 321 -29.47 21.57 13.69
C SER A 321 -28.21 21.47 12.81
N LEU A 322 -27.87 20.29 12.33
CA LEU A 322 -26.68 20.09 11.46
C LEU A 322 -26.88 20.73 10.07
N TYR A 323 -28.11 20.69 9.55
CA TYR A 323 -28.46 21.39 8.32
C TYR A 323 -28.46 22.91 8.50
N ASP A 324 -28.96 23.42 9.64
CA ASP A 324 -28.91 24.83 9.96
C ASP A 324 -27.47 25.34 10.14
N GLU A 325 -26.61 24.55 10.78
CA GLU A 325 -25.20 24.86 10.95
C GLU A 325 -24.49 24.89 9.58
N ALA A 326 -24.75 23.93 8.68
CA ALA A 326 -24.19 23.88 7.34
C ALA A 326 -24.66 25.07 6.50
N ALA A 327 -25.95 25.41 6.54
CA ALA A 327 -26.52 26.57 5.84
C ALA A 327 -25.89 27.89 6.32
N ASN A 328 -25.69 28.04 7.64
CA ASN A 328 -25.04 29.23 8.21
C ASN A 328 -23.56 29.31 7.82
N ALA A 329 -22.83 28.17 7.83
CA ALA A 329 -21.44 28.13 7.39
C ALA A 329 -21.30 28.47 5.89
N ALA A 330 -22.23 28.01 5.06
CA ALA A 330 -22.25 28.30 3.63
C ALA A 330 -22.28 29.82 3.34
N LEU A 331 -22.87 30.65 4.22
CA LEU A 331 -22.87 32.10 4.08
C LEU A 331 -21.47 32.73 4.12
N GLY A 332 -20.49 32.04 4.67
CA GLY A 332 -19.09 32.46 4.68
C GLY A 332 -18.34 32.15 3.39
N TYR A 333 -18.97 31.48 2.41
CA TYR A 333 -18.38 31.10 1.13
C TYR A 333 -18.81 32.04 0.01
N ARG A 334 -18.05 32.05 -1.07
CA ARG A 334 -18.30 32.93 -2.22
C ARG A 334 -19.53 32.47 -3.02
N PHE A 335 -19.76 31.16 -3.15
CA PHE A 335 -20.93 30.58 -3.78
C PHE A 335 -21.21 29.15 -3.28
N VAL A 336 -22.40 28.67 -3.55
CA VAL A 336 -22.89 27.34 -3.18
C VAL A 336 -23.11 26.49 -4.42
N VAL A 337 -22.85 25.19 -4.33
CA VAL A 337 -23.09 24.21 -5.40
C VAL A 337 -24.02 23.10 -4.91
N ASP A 338 -25.07 22.84 -5.68
CA ASP A 338 -25.92 21.68 -5.57
C ASP A 338 -25.31 20.52 -6.36
N SER A 339 -24.86 19.46 -5.70
CA SER A 339 -24.25 18.32 -6.38
C SER A 339 -25.24 17.38 -7.12
N GLY A 340 -26.54 17.60 -6.94
CA GLY A 340 -27.59 16.77 -7.55
C GLY A 340 -27.84 15.46 -6.80
N PHE A 341 -27.92 15.51 -5.48
CA PHE A 341 -28.18 14.38 -4.59
C PHE A 341 -29.63 13.88 -4.65
N PRO A 342 -29.89 12.60 -4.30
CA PRO A 342 -31.24 12.08 -4.15
C PRO A 342 -31.99 12.76 -3.01
N ASP A 343 -33.26 13.04 -3.19
CA ASP A 343 -34.14 13.67 -2.18
C ASP A 343 -34.56 12.66 -1.09
N ALA A 344 -33.57 12.06 -0.44
CA ALA A 344 -33.76 11.04 0.61
C ALA A 344 -33.87 11.65 2.02
N ASP A 345 -33.66 12.97 2.16
CA ASP A 345 -33.61 13.70 3.44
C ASP A 345 -34.87 14.53 3.70
N GLY A 346 -35.94 14.34 2.93
CA GLY A 346 -37.17 15.12 3.04
C GLY A 346 -37.02 16.57 2.63
N GLY A 347 -36.11 16.87 1.70
CA GLY A 347 -35.91 18.21 1.14
C GLY A 347 -35.08 19.16 2.01
N ARG A 348 -34.43 18.67 3.07
CA ARG A 348 -33.64 19.51 4.01
C ARG A 348 -32.43 20.16 3.35
N LEU A 349 -31.71 19.45 2.50
CA LEU A 349 -30.59 20.05 1.73
C LEU A 349 -31.08 21.12 0.77
N SER A 350 -32.23 20.88 0.10
CA SER A 350 -32.86 21.88 -0.77
C SER A 350 -33.27 23.12 0.05
N ALA A 351 -33.86 22.94 1.22
CA ALA A 351 -34.24 24.05 2.10
C ALA A 351 -33.01 24.87 2.56
N ALA A 352 -31.90 24.21 2.91
CA ALA A 352 -30.66 24.89 3.28
C ALA A 352 -30.07 25.73 2.13
N MET A 353 -30.16 25.24 0.90
CA MET A 353 -29.76 25.99 -0.30
C MET A 353 -30.70 27.17 -0.58
N ASP A 354 -32.04 26.98 -0.45
CA ASP A 354 -33.01 28.05 -0.62
C ASP A 354 -32.80 29.17 0.40
N GLU A 355 -32.43 28.82 1.63
CA GLU A 355 -32.09 29.79 2.65
C GLU A 355 -30.82 30.57 2.32
N SER A 356 -29.79 29.88 1.82
CA SER A 356 -28.54 30.51 1.35
C SER A 356 -28.82 31.51 0.22
N GLU A 357 -29.69 31.14 -0.73
CA GLU A 357 -30.09 31.99 -1.85
C GLU A 357 -30.89 33.20 -1.41
N LYS A 358 -31.85 33.04 -0.46
CA LYS A 358 -32.61 34.15 0.15
C LYS A 358 -31.71 35.16 0.88
N LYS A 359 -30.58 34.70 1.42
CA LYS A 359 -29.57 35.55 2.07
C LYS A 359 -28.56 36.16 1.06
N GLY A 360 -28.77 35.99 -0.25
CA GLY A 360 -28.05 36.69 -1.32
C GLY A 360 -26.82 35.93 -1.84
N LEU A 361 -26.63 34.65 -1.45
CA LEU A 361 -25.58 33.84 -2.05
C LEU A 361 -25.93 33.34 -3.44
N ARG A 362 -24.95 33.26 -4.31
CA ARG A 362 -25.10 32.57 -5.59
C ARG A 362 -25.15 31.07 -5.33
N VAL A 363 -26.25 30.42 -5.66
CA VAL A 363 -26.42 28.97 -5.66
C VAL A 363 -26.42 28.48 -7.09
N ILE A 364 -25.48 27.58 -7.43
CA ILE A 364 -25.42 26.89 -8.73
C ILE A 364 -26.21 25.58 -8.57
N ARG A 365 -27.43 25.57 -9.10
CA ARG A 365 -28.32 24.41 -9.01
C ARG A 365 -27.95 23.31 -9.99
N ARG A 366 -28.26 22.07 -9.63
CA ARG A 366 -28.01 20.91 -10.51
C ARG A 366 -28.61 21.05 -11.90
N GLY A 367 -29.73 21.78 -12.04
CA GLY A 367 -30.36 22.07 -13.32
C GLY A 367 -29.60 23.03 -14.23
N GLU A 368 -28.57 23.72 -13.72
CA GLU A 368 -27.76 24.66 -14.50
C GLU A 368 -26.57 23.99 -15.19
N TYR A 369 -26.27 22.74 -14.88
CA TYR A 369 -25.20 21.98 -15.49
C TYR A 369 -25.58 20.49 -15.62
N SER A 370 -25.11 19.85 -16.67
CA SER A 370 -25.36 18.43 -16.99
C SER A 370 -24.09 17.57 -16.72
N SER A 371 -22.93 18.21 -16.74
CA SER A 371 -21.64 17.57 -16.58
C SER A 371 -20.72 18.34 -15.63
N LEU A 372 -19.69 17.66 -15.10
CA LEU A 372 -18.65 18.29 -14.28
C LEU A 372 -17.89 19.38 -15.05
N GLU A 373 -17.68 19.18 -16.36
CA GLU A 373 -17.01 20.15 -17.22
C GLU A 373 -17.82 21.45 -17.35
N GLU A 374 -19.13 21.32 -17.50
CA GLU A 374 -20.06 22.44 -17.58
C GLU A 374 -20.08 23.22 -16.27
N LEU A 375 -20.14 22.53 -15.12
CA LEU A 375 -20.01 23.13 -13.79
C LEU A 375 -18.70 23.90 -13.64
N ILE A 376 -17.57 23.30 -14.01
CA ILE A 376 -16.26 23.95 -13.95
C ILE A 376 -16.24 25.23 -14.80
N ASN A 377 -16.86 25.21 -15.97
CA ASN A 377 -16.96 26.40 -16.82
C ASN A 377 -17.83 27.51 -16.21
N ILE A 378 -18.88 27.15 -15.49
CA ILE A 378 -19.70 28.11 -14.72
C ILE A 378 -18.87 28.73 -13.59
N ILE A 379 -18.18 27.87 -12.82
CA ILE A 379 -17.35 28.31 -11.68
C ILE A 379 -16.24 29.28 -12.11
N LYS A 380 -15.55 29.00 -13.22
CA LYS A 380 -14.46 29.88 -13.73
C LYS A 380 -14.95 31.25 -14.17
N LYS A 381 -16.24 31.44 -14.37
CA LYS A 381 -16.84 32.72 -14.77
C LYS A 381 -17.32 33.54 -13.56
N GLN A 382 -17.35 32.95 -12.37
CA GLN A 382 -17.70 33.60 -11.11
C GLN A 382 -16.50 34.32 -10.49
#